data_ab456c478bd79e16a1088991e49bc80d
#
_entry.id   ab456c478bd79e16a1088991e49bc80d
#
_cell.length_a   1.000
_cell.length_b   1.000
_cell.length_c   1.000
_cell.angle_alpha   90.00
_cell.angle_beta   90.00
_cell.angle_gamma   90.00
#
_symmetry.space_group_name_H-M   'P 1'
#
loop_
_entity.id
_entity.type
_entity.pdbx_description
1 polymer ?
#
loop_
_entity_poly.entity_id
_entity_poly.type
_entity_poly.pdbx_seq_one_letter_code
_entity_poly.pdbx_strand_id
1 'polypeptide(L)'
;MATKHGKKFREAAAKVDRAAVYSPLEAVKLVKELSAAKFDETVEAHFRLGIDTRKADQNIRGSISLPHGTGKTVRVAVFAEGAQAEQAAEAGADVIGSDELIAQIQKGEINFDAAIATPMMMAKVGRIGKILGPRGLMPNPKLGTVTMDVAKMVSELKAGRVEYRADRYGICHVPLGKVSFDEQKLVENYAALYTEILRVKPASAKGKYVKSISVSSTMGPGVKVDSAVPVSYKHLRAHETRSNLVC
;
A
#
# COMPACT_ATOMS: atom_id res chain seq x y z
N MET A 1 -31.10 19.99 -4.32
CA MET A 1 -30.18 19.21 -3.46
C MET A 1 -28.76 19.67 -3.70
N ALA A 2 -28.00 20.04 -2.67
CA ALA A 2 -26.61 20.44 -2.81
C ALA A 2 -25.78 19.26 -3.34
N THR A 3 -25.03 19.46 -4.41
CA THR A 3 -24.16 18.45 -4.99
C THR A 3 -22.96 18.21 -4.09
N LYS A 4 -22.77 16.97 -3.59
CA LYS A 4 -21.69 16.58 -2.66
C LYS A 4 -20.29 16.70 -3.24
N HIS A 5 -20.15 16.85 -4.57
CA HIS A 5 -18.87 16.81 -5.28
C HIS A 5 -18.63 18.06 -6.12
N GLY A 6 -17.36 18.49 -6.20
CA GLY A 6 -16.93 19.61 -7.01
C GLY A 6 -17.10 19.37 -8.53
N LYS A 7 -16.99 20.44 -9.33
CA LYS A 7 -17.17 20.37 -10.80
C LYS A 7 -16.23 19.38 -11.46
N LYS A 8 -14.92 19.45 -11.18
CA LYS A 8 -13.90 18.53 -11.75
C LYS A 8 -14.18 17.07 -11.48
N PHE A 9 -14.58 16.72 -10.25
CA PHE A 9 -14.94 15.33 -9.92
C PHE A 9 -16.17 14.87 -10.70
N ARG A 10 -17.19 15.73 -10.89
CA ARG A 10 -18.39 15.40 -11.66
C ARG A 10 -18.09 15.17 -13.14
N GLU A 11 -17.23 16.00 -13.72
CA GLU A 11 -16.75 15.86 -15.10
C GLU A 11 -15.95 14.55 -15.27
N ALA A 12 -15.04 14.24 -14.34
CA ALA A 12 -14.31 12.99 -14.33
C ALA A 12 -15.24 11.79 -14.14
N ALA A 13 -16.19 11.86 -13.21
CA ALA A 13 -17.13 10.77 -12.94
C ALA A 13 -18.11 10.53 -14.10
N ALA A 14 -18.42 11.53 -14.93
CA ALA A 14 -19.25 11.37 -16.12
C ALA A 14 -18.54 10.58 -17.24
N LYS A 15 -17.22 10.56 -17.27
CA LYS A 15 -16.42 9.79 -18.22
C LYS A 15 -16.28 8.31 -17.86
N VAL A 16 -16.60 7.95 -16.60
CA VAL A 16 -16.51 6.56 -16.12
C VAL A 16 -17.88 5.90 -16.20
N ASP A 17 -17.99 4.86 -17.00
CA ASP A 17 -19.18 4.01 -16.96
C ASP A 17 -19.16 3.13 -15.71
N ARG A 18 -20.12 3.35 -14.82
CA ARG A 18 -20.23 2.60 -13.55
C ARG A 18 -20.66 1.15 -13.72
N ALA A 19 -21.27 0.81 -14.84
CA ALA A 19 -21.70 -0.55 -15.17
C ALA A 19 -20.57 -1.36 -15.80
N ALA A 20 -19.67 -0.71 -16.53
CA ALA A 20 -18.54 -1.34 -17.18
C ALA A 20 -17.51 -1.86 -16.16
N VAL A 21 -16.84 -2.92 -16.56
CA VAL A 21 -15.70 -3.51 -15.86
C VAL A 21 -14.51 -3.47 -16.80
N TYR A 22 -13.43 -2.84 -16.37
CA TYR A 22 -12.27 -2.56 -17.20
C TYR A 22 -11.15 -3.56 -16.95
N SER A 23 -10.30 -3.79 -17.93
CA SER A 23 -9.04 -4.50 -17.72
C SER A 23 -8.11 -3.68 -16.82
N PRO A 24 -7.14 -4.28 -16.11
CA PRO A 24 -6.23 -3.54 -15.24
C PRO A 24 -5.48 -2.41 -15.96
N LEU A 25 -5.05 -2.64 -17.20
CA LEU A 25 -4.34 -1.64 -17.98
C LEU A 25 -5.26 -0.46 -18.37
N GLU A 26 -6.46 -0.75 -18.86
CA GLU A 26 -7.45 0.28 -19.21
C GLU A 26 -7.89 1.09 -17.99
N ALA A 27 -8.09 0.42 -16.85
CA ALA A 27 -8.44 1.09 -15.61
C ALA A 27 -7.34 2.07 -15.15
N VAL A 28 -6.07 1.65 -15.21
CA VAL A 28 -4.92 2.51 -14.86
C VAL A 28 -4.82 3.70 -15.83
N LYS A 29 -4.96 3.48 -17.14
CA LYS A 29 -4.98 4.57 -18.15
C LYS A 29 -6.08 5.57 -17.86
N LEU A 30 -7.29 5.08 -17.65
CA LEU A 30 -8.44 5.93 -17.35
C LEU A 30 -8.25 6.73 -16.05
N VAL A 31 -7.73 6.11 -14.98
CA VAL A 31 -7.43 6.81 -13.73
C VAL A 31 -6.40 7.91 -13.92
N LYS A 32 -5.36 7.70 -14.73
CA LYS A 32 -4.35 8.71 -15.05
C LYS A 32 -4.94 9.88 -15.85
N GLU A 33 -5.77 9.61 -16.85
CA GLU A 33 -6.46 10.64 -17.65
C GLU A 33 -7.44 11.48 -16.84
N LEU A 34 -8.06 10.86 -15.82
CA LEU A 34 -9.04 11.51 -14.97
C LEU A 34 -8.42 12.29 -13.80
N SER A 35 -7.12 12.16 -13.59
CA SER A 35 -6.44 12.90 -12.52
C SER A 35 -6.41 14.39 -12.87
N ALA A 36 -7.02 15.22 -11.99
CA ALA A 36 -7.23 16.65 -12.24
C ALA A 36 -6.59 17.54 -11.17
N ALA A 37 -5.87 16.97 -10.20
CA ALA A 37 -5.22 17.72 -9.14
C ALA A 37 -3.91 18.39 -9.64
N LYS A 38 -3.47 19.43 -8.92
CA LYS A 38 -2.23 20.14 -9.23
C LYS A 38 -0.97 19.47 -8.62
N PHE A 39 -1.17 18.41 -7.83
CA PHE A 39 -0.10 17.63 -7.20
C PHE A 39 -0.08 16.23 -7.79
N ASP A 40 1.03 15.52 -7.62
CA ASP A 40 1.16 14.14 -8.06
C ASP A 40 0.31 13.21 -7.18
N GLU A 41 -0.88 12.86 -7.70
CA GLU A 41 -1.85 12.02 -7.00
C GLU A 41 -1.30 10.61 -6.78
N THR A 42 -1.77 9.95 -5.74
CA THR A 42 -1.50 8.53 -5.50
C THR A 42 -2.58 7.69 -6.15
N VAL A 43 -2.17 6.65 -6.87
CA VAL A 43 -3.07 5.62 -7.40
C VAL A 43 -3.21 4.53 -6.36
N GLU A 44 -4.43 4.21 -5.99
CA GLU A 44 -4.77 3.21 -4.97
C GLU A 44 -5.66 2.11 -5.53
N ALA A 45 -5.43 0.88 -5.08
CA ALA A 45 -6.31 -0.24 -5.35
C ALA A 45 -7.11 -0.63 -4.11
N HIS A 46 -8.39 -0.89 -4.32
CA HIS A 46 -9.35 -1.24 -3.28
C HIS A 46 -9.92 -2.63 -3.57
N PHE A 47 -9.59 -3.60 -2.74
CA PHE A 47 -10.03 -4.99 -2.87
C PHE A 47 -11.14 -5.27 -1.86
N ARG A 48 -12.37 -5.42 -2.32
CA ARG A 48 -13.47 -5.87 -1.48
C ARG A 48 -13.45 -7.39 -1.40
N LEU A 49 -13.15 -7.89 -0.20
CA LEU A 49 -12.98 -9.30 0.06
C LEU A 49 -14.25 -9.92 0.68
N GLY A 50 -14.44 -11.20 0.45
CA GLY A 50 -15.54 -11.98 1.03
C GLY A 50 -15.16 -12.58 2.38
N ILE A 51 -14.72 -11.75 3.32
CA ILE A 51 -14.29 -12.12 4.67
C ILE A 51 -15.24 -11.57 5.73
N ASP A 52 -15.31 -12.23 6.86
CA ASP A 52 -15.99 -11.73 8.06
C ASP A 52 -14.95 -11.16 9.04
N THR A 53 -14.83 -9.84 9.04
CA THR A 53 -13.85 -9.10 9.85
C THR A 53 -14.09 -9.15 11.35
N ARG A 54 -15.25 -9.68 11.79
CA ARG A 54 -15.55 -9.91 13.21
C ARG A 54 -14.79 -11.12 13.75
N LYS A 55 -14.39 -12.02 12.86
CA LYS A 55 -13.62 -13.22 13.21
C LYS A 55 -12.15 -12.93 13.13
N ALA A 56 -11.41 -13.19 14.20
CA ALA A 56 -9.98 -12.91 14.28
C ALA A 56 -9.15 -13.71 13.26
N ASP A 57 -9.59 -14.91 12.88
CA ASP A 57 -8.97 -15.79 11.89
C ASP A 57 -9.15 -15.32 10.44
N GLN A 58 -10.16 -14.46 10.19
CA GLN A 58 -10.41 -13.88 8.87
C GLN A 58 -9.89 -12.44 8.74
N ASN A 59 -9.26 -11.90 9.77
CA ASN A 59 -8.71 -10.54 9.72
C ASN A 59 -7.35 -10.54 9.00
N ILE A 60 -7.37 -10.07 7.77
CA ILE A 60 -6.18 -10.02 6.90
C ILE A 60 -5.36 -8.79 7.24
N ARG A 61 -4.08 -9.02 7.51
CA ARG A 61 -3.06 -8.00 7.67
C ARG A 61 -1.72 -8.55 7.21
N GLY A 62 -1.01 -7.79 6.41
CA GLY A 62 0.29 -8.18 5.90
C GLY A 62 1.07 -7.00 5.33
N SER A 63 2.18 -7.31 4.71
CA SER A 63 3.01 -6.35 4.00
C SER A 63 3.56 -6.97 2.73
N ILE A 64 3.73 -6.16 1.71
CA ILE A 64 4.29 -6.55 0.42
C ILE A 64 5.31 -5.52 -0.03
N SER A 65 6.41 -5.96 -0.61
CA SER A 65 7.34 -5.10 -1.33
C SER A 65 6.91 -5.01 -2.78
N LEU A 66 6.56 -3.81 -3.23
CA LEU A 66 6.15 -3.58 -4.61
C LEU A 66 7.38 -3.54 -5.53
N PRO A 67 7.33 -4.16 -6.73
CA PRO A 67 8.47 -4.22 -7.66
C PRO A 67 9.04 -2.84 -8.02
N HIS A 68 8.17 -1.85 -8.17
CA HIS A 68 8.54 -0.48 -8.56
C HIS A 68 8.39 0.52 -7.41
N GLY A 69 8.17 0.04 -6.17
CA GLY A 69 7.91 0.90 -5.03
C GLY A 69 6.62 1.71 -5.15
N THR A 70 6.45 2.67 -4.25
CA THR A 70 5.25 3.55 -4.20
C THR A 70 5.51 4.96 -4.75
N GLY A 71 6.77 5.33 -5.02
CA GLY A 71 7.17 6.70 -5.39
C GLY A 71 7.09 7.70 -4.25
N LYS A 72 6.91 7.23 -3.00
CA LYS A 72 6.99 8.05 -1.80
C LYS A 72 8.34 7.82 -1.12
N THR A 73 9.08 8.88 -0.82
CA THR A 73 10.24 8.80 0.07
C THR A 73 9.75 8.61 1.50
N VAL A 74 10.06 7.45 2.08
CA VAL A 74 9.65 7.10 3.44
C VAL A 74 10.79 7.43 4.39
N ARG A 75 10.50 8.25 5.41
CA ARG A 75 11.45 8.49 6.51
C ARG A 75 11.28 7.39 7.54
N VAL A 76 12.36 6.65 7.77
CA VAL A 76 12.37 5.48 8.64
C VAL A 76 13.00 5.83 9.99
N ALA A 77 12.24 5.62 11.06
CA ALA A 77 12.75 5.68 12.43
C ALA A 77 13.08 4.28 12.94
N VAL A 78 14.22 4.16 13.62
CA VAL A 78 14.68 2.89 14.19
C VAL A 78 14.89 3.04 15.68
N PHE A 79 14.18 2.20 16.44
CA PHE A 79 14.38 2.03 17.89
C PHE A 79 15.34 0.88 18.14
N ALA A 80 16.63 1.21 18.29
CA ALA A 80 17.69 0.24 18.52
C ALA A 80 18.76 0.82 19.44
N GLU A 81 19.54 -0.06 20.07
CA GLU A 81 20.67 0.27 20.92
C GLU A 81 21.94 -0.47 20.46
N GLY A 82 23.11 0.12 20.67
CA GLY A 82 24.41 -0.49 20.39
C GLY A 82 24.64 -0.79 18.91
N ALA A 83 25.21 -1.94 18.59
CA ALA A 83 25.59 -2.36 17.24
C ALA A 83 24.40 -2.34 16.23
N GLN A 84 23.19 -2.55 16.69
CA GLN A 84 22.01 -2.50 15.81
C GLN A 84 21.65 -1.07 15.37
N ALA A 85 21.98 -0.06 16.20
CA ALA A 85 21.84 1.33 15.82
C ALA A 85 22.86 1.73 14.75
N GLU A 86 24.11 1.23 14.84
CA GLU A 86 25.14 1.44 13.81
C GLU A 86 24.74 0.80 12.48
N GLN A 87 24.28 -0.45 12.50
CA GLN A 87 23.75 -1.13 11.31
C GLN A 87 22.55 -0.40 10.67
N ALA A 88 21.68 0.20 11.49
CA ALA A 88 20.58 1.02 11.01
C ALA A 88 21.08 2.30 10.32
N ALA A 89 22.14 2.92 10.85
CA ALA A 89 22.74 4.10 10.26
C ALA A 89 23.40 3.78 8.91
N GLU A 90 24.14 2.68 8.81
CA GLU A 90 24.75 2.20 7.57
C GLU A 90 23.68 1.87 6.51
N ALA A 91 22.55 1.29 6.91
CA ALA A 91 21.41 1.03 6.02
C ALA A 91 20.63 2.30 5.61
N GLY A 92 21.01 3.48 6.16
CA GLY A 92 20.45 4.76 5.82
C GLY A 92 19.14 5.11 6.54
N ALA A 93 18.92 4.64 7.78
CA ALA A 93 17.79 5.09 8.58
C ALA A 93 17.86 6.61 8.84
N ASP A 94 16.72 7.28 8.80
CA ASP A 94 16.67 8.75 8.87
C ASP A 94 16.68 9.25 10.34
N VAL A 95 16.09 8.49 11.23
CA VAL A 95 16.04 8.79 12.66
C VAL A 95 16.39 7.53 13.45
N ILE A 96 17.41 7.60 14.27
CA ILE A 96 17.86 6.47 15.10
C ILE A 96 17.91 6.95 16.53
N GLY A 97 17.38 6.17 17.45
CA GLY A 97 17.45 6.52 18.86
C GLY A 97 16.80 5.50 19.77
N SER A 98 17.09 5.64 21.04
CA SER A 98 16.51 4.84 22.11
C SER A 98 15.56 5.69 22.97
N ASP A 99 15.97 6.02 24.19
CA ASP A 99 15.14 6.77 25.15
C ASP A 99 14.94 8.24 24.75
N GLU A 100 15.91 8.84 24.03
CA GLU A 100 15.81 10.21 23.53
C GLU A 100 14.70 10.36 22.50
N LEU A 101 14.63 9.42 21.55
CA LEU A 101 13.57 9.40 20.53
C LEU A 101 12.19 9.18 21.17
N ILE A 102 12.11 8.33 22.19
CA ILE A 102 10.88 8.12 22.96
C ILE A 102 10.44 9.42 23.64
N ALA A 103 11.38 10.17 24.23
CA ALA A 103 11.08 11.45 24.88
C ALA A 103 10.61 12.52 23.87
N GLN A 104 11.18 12.57 22.67
CA GLN A 104 10.74 13.46 21.59
C GLN A 104 9.30 13.14 21.15
N ILE A 105 9.00 11.85 20.94
CA ILE A 105 7.65 11.40 20.57
C ILE A 105 6.63 11.72 21.67
N GLN A 106 6.99 11.61 22.95
CA GLN A 106 6.12 12.00 24.06
C GLN A 106 5.77 13.50 24.04
N LYS A 107 6.71 14.34 23.58
CA LYS A 107 6.48 15.78 23.35
C LYS A 107 5.63 16.06 22.12
N GLY A 108 5.36 15.04 21.29
CA GLY A 108 4.55 15.16 20.08
C GLY A 108 5.35 15.39 18.79
N GLU A 109 6.66 15.37 18.85
CA GLU A 109 7.54 15.52 17.70
C GLU A 109 7.70 14.17 16.98
N ILE A 110 7.00 14.00 15.84
CA ILE A 110 7.02 12.79 15.02
C ILE A 110 7.40 13.19 13.60
N ASN A 111 8.67 12.95 13.25
CA ASN A 111 9.27 13.33 11.98
C ASN A 111 9.58 12.12 11.08
N PHE A 112 8.83 11.03 11.19
CA PHE A 112 9.02 9.80 10.42
C PHE A 112 7.69 9.24 9.93
N ASP A 113 7.76 8.43 8.87
CA ASP A 113 6.60 7.80 8.21
C ASP A 113 6.51 6.30 8.49
N ALA A 114 7.59 5.67 8.94
CA ALA A 114 7.62 4.27 9.35
C ALA A 114 8.54 4.07 10.55
N ALA A 115 8.24 3.08 11.39
CA ALA A 115 9.04 2.78 12.56
C ALA A 115 9.41 1.29 12.63
N ILE A 116 10.67 1.03 12.94
CA ILE A 116 11.23 -0.29 13.20
C ILE A 116 11.67 -0.34 14.66
N ALA A 117 11.48 -1.45 15.31
CA ALA A 117 11.98 -1.65 16.66
C ALA A 117 12.66 -3.01 16.82
N THR A 118 13.70 -3.05 17.63
CA THR A 118 14.23 -4.32 18.11
C THR A 118 13.30 -4.91 19.17
N PRO A 119 13.24 -6.24 19.32
CA PRO A 119 12.38 -6.87 20.33
C PRO A 119 12.65 -6.34 21.76
N MET A 120 13.91 -6.04 22.06
CA MET A 120 14.32 -5.50 23.37
C MET A 120 13.74 -4.11 23.63
N MET A 121 13.66 -3.26 22.61
CA MET A 121 13.12 -1.91 22.72
C MET A 121 11.59 -1.87 22.78
N MET A 122 10.90 -2.95 22.42
CA MET A 122 9.43 -2.98 22.40
C MET A 122 8.79 -2.70 23.76
N ALA A 123 9.44 -3.07 24.87
CA ALA A 123 8.95 -2.75 26.21
C ALA A 123 8.92 -1.23 26.47
N LYS A 124 9.92 -0.51 25.98
CA LYS A 124 10.02 0.95 26.08
C LYS A 124 9.06 1.62 25.07
N VAL A 125 9.03 1.15 23.82
CA VAL A 125 8.14 1.66 22.76
C VAL A 125 6.67 1.44 23.10
N GLY A 126 6.33 0.39 23.84
CA GLY A 126 4.97 0.14 24.34
C GLY A 126 4.39 1.31 25.14
N ARG A 127 5.21 2.07 25.86
CA ARG A 127 4.78 3.25 26.65
C ARG A 127 4.25 4.37 25.77
N ILE A 128 4.77 4.51 24.55
CA ILE A 128 4.33 5.51 23.55
C ILE A 128 3.29 4.97 22.58
N GLY A 129 2.84 3.73 22.76
CA GLY A 129 1.84 3.08 21.91
C GLY A 129 0.53 3.84 21.78
N LYS A 130 0.13 4.61 22.82
CA LYS A 130 -1.05 5.50 22.80
C LYS A 130 -0.90 6.63 21.76
N ILE A 131 0.32 7.05 21.45
CA ILE A 131 0.63 8.12 20.49
C ILE A 131 0.84 7.54 19.09
N LEU A 132 1.63 6.47 18.97
CA LEU A 132 1.97 5.84 17.69
C LEU A 132 0.83 4.98 17.12
N GLY A 133 0.03 4.33 17.98
CA GLY A 133 -1.06 3.44 17.57
C GLY A 133 -2.11 4.08 16.67
N PRO A 134 -2.73 5.21 17.07
CA PRO A 134 -3.73 5.90 16.24
C PRO A 134 -3.18 6.40 14.89
N ARG A 135 -1.86 6.68 14.83
CA ARG A 135 -1.19 7.14 13.61
C ARG A 135 -0.73 5.99 12.71
N GLY A 136 -0.89 4.72 13.14
CA GLY A 136 -0.45 3.56 12.38
C GLY A 136 1.07 3.35 12.35
N LEU A 137 1.82 4.06 13.21
CA LEU A 137 3.29 4.04 13.24
C LEU A 137 3.85 3.04 14.27
N MET A 138 3.00 2.27 14.95
CA MET A 138 3.43 1.32 15.96
C MET A 138 4.10 0.10 15.33
N PRO A 139 5.37 -0.22 15.67
CA PRO A 139 6.01 -1.44 15.20
C PRO A 139 5.22 -2.70 15.58
N ASN A 140 5.13 -3.66 14.67
CA ASN A 140 4.33 -4.86 14.85
C ASN A 140 5.08 -6.12 14.36
N PRO A 141 5.21 -7.17 15.18
CA PRO A 141 5.87 -8.42 14.79
C PRO A 141 5.21 -9.10 13.57
N LYS A 142 3.88 -9.02 13.44
CA LYS A 142 3.15 -9.61 12.30
C LYS A 142 3.48 -8.95 10.96
N LEU A 143 3.93 -7.71 10.97
CA LEU A 143 4.38 -6.97 9.79
C LEU A 143 5.88 -7.08 9.55
N GLY A 144 6.60 -7.71 10.46
CA GLY A 144 8.04 -7.82 10.43
C GLY A 144 8.79 -6.55 10.82
N THR A 145 8.08 -5.49 11.26
CA THR A 145 8.72 -4.24 11.72
C THR A 145 9.32 -4.34 13.12
N VAL A 146 9.17 -5.49 13.78
CA VAL A 146 9.91 -5.86 14.99
C VAL A 146 10.86 -6.99 14.62
N THR A 147 12.15 -6.68 14.45
CA THR A 147 13.16 -7.60 13.96
C THR A 147 14.53 -7.33 14.59
N MET A 148 15.39 -8.35 14.54
CA MET A 148 16.83 -8.19 14.85
C MET A 148 17.61 -7.72 13.62
N ASP A 149 17.13 -8.06 12.39
CA ASP A 149 17.76 -7.65 11.13
C ASP A 149 17.25 -6.28 10.69
N VAL A 150 17.74 -5.26 11.37
CA VAL A 150 17.27 -3.88 11.15
C VAL A 150 17.68 -3.35 9.79
N ALA A 151 18.90 -3.64 9.33
CA ALA A 151 19.42 -3.17 8.04
C ALA A 151 18.57 -3.63 6.85
N LYS A 152 18.21 -4.92 6.84
CA LYS A 152 17.34 -5.49 5.80
C LYS A 152 15.96 -4.83 5.79
N MET A 153 15.37 -4.61 6.97
CA MET A 153 14.05 -4.02 7.08
C MET A 153 14.05 -2.54 6.64
N VAL A 154 15.10 -1.77 6.97
CA VAL A 154 15.25 -0.38 6.50
C VAL A 154 15.32 -0.35 4.98
N SER A 155 16.12 -1.22 4.36
CA SER A 155 16.23 -1.28 2.90
C SER A 155 14.90 -1.68 2.22
N GLU A 156 14.15 -2.63 2.78
CA GLU A 156 12.83 -3.03 2.27
C GLU A 156 11.80 -1.90 2.37
N LEU A 157 11.76 -1.17 3.49
CA LEU A 157 10.85 -0.02 3.63
C LEU A 157 11.19 1.10 2.65
N LYS A 158 12.47 1.38 2.44
CA LYS A 158 12.93 2.36 1.44
C LYS A 158 12.69 1.90 0.00
N ALA A 159 12.74 0.60 -0.26
CA ALA A 159 12.40 0.02 -1.56
C ALA A 159 10.90 0.08 -1.88
N GLY A 160 10.05 0.50 -0.93
CA GLY A 160 8.60 0.65 -1.16
C GLY A 160 7.77 -0.51 -0.65
N ARG A 161 8.14 -1.05 0.50
CA ARG A 161 7.30 -2.01 1.23
C ARG A 161 6.04 -1.32 1.74
N VAL A 162 4.88 -1.89 1.41
CA VAL A 162 3.56 -1.36 1.76
C VAL A 162 2.87 -2.32 2.72
N GLU A 163 2.25 -1.76 3.74
CA GLU A 163 1.37 -2.51 4.62
C GLU A 163 -0.07 -2.51 4.09
N TYR A 164 -0.75 -3.63 4.23
CA TYR A 164 -2.18 -3.72 3.95
C TYR A 164 -2.93 -4.34 5.12
N ARG A 165 -4.13 -3.85 5.33
CA ARG A 165 -5.04 -4.33 6.36
C ARG A 165 -6.47 -4.27 5.86
N ALA A 166 -7.25 -5.32 6.12
CA ALA A 166 -8.68 -5.28 5.89
C ALA A 166 -9.36 -4.34 6.91
N ASP A 167 -10.23 -3.46 6.43
CA ASP A 167 -11.09 -2.65 7.25
C ASP A 167 -12.28 -3.46 7.80
N ARG A 168 -13.15 -2.84 8.60
CA ARG A 168 -14.35 -3.50 9.17
C ARG A 168 -15.37 -3.96 8.12
N TYR A 169 -15.28 -3.49 6.89
CA TYR A 169 -16.14 -3.88 5.77
C TYR A 169 -15.53 -4.96 4.89
N GLY A 170 -14.31 -5.42 5.23
CA GLY A 170 -13.55 -6.41 4.47
C GLY A 170 -12.92 -5.83 3.20
N ILE A 171 -12.60 -4.54 3.19
CA ILE A 171 -11.93 -3.87 2.07
C ILE A 171 -10.46 -3.63 2.45
N CYS A 172 -9.54 -4.00 1.56
CA CYS A 172 -8.13 -3.63 1.65
C CYS A 172 -7.86 -2.45 0.72
N HIS A 173 -7.35 -1.36 1.29
CA HIS A 173 -6.94 -0.15 0.57
C HIS A 173 -5.42 -0.14 0.52
N VAL A 174 -4.84 -0.14 -0.68
CA VAL A 174 -3.38 -0.25 -0.86
C VAL A 174 -2.91 0.70 -1.95
N PRO A 175 -1.91 1.55 -1.69
CA PRO A 175 -1.31 2.40 -2.70
C PRO A 175 -0.52 1.54 -3.70
N LEU A 176 -0.69 1.82 -4.99
CA LEU A 176 0.04 1.19 -6.09
C LEU A 176 1.25 2.01 -6.53
N GLY A 177 1.15 3.33 -6.44
CA GLY A 177 2.18 4.25 -6.88
C GLY A 177 1.63 5.64 -7.14
N LYS A 178 2.40 6.46 -7.82
CA LYS A 178 2.03 7.83 -8.22
C LYS A 178 1.46 7.86 -9.64
N VAL A 179 0.64 8.86 -9.94
CA VAL A 179 0.12 9.11 -11.29
C VAL A 179 1.26 9.38 -12.28
N SER A 180 2.38 9.94 -11.83
CA SER A 180 3.60 10.14 -12.61
C SER A 180 4.27 8.84 -13.06
N PHE A 181 3.98 7.70 -12.45
CA PHE A 181 4.53 6.40 -12.85
C PHE A 181 4.02 5.99 -14.23
N ASP A 182 4.85 5.23 -14.93
CA ASP A 182 4.44 4.57 -16.16
C ASP A 182 3.29 3.57 -15.92
N GLU A 183 2.41 3.45 -16.90
CA GLU A 183 1.24 2.57 -16.82
C GLU A 183 1.63 1.12 -16.55
N GLN A 184 2.69 0.65 -17.21
CA GLN A 184 3.20 -0.70 -17.04
C GLN A 184 3.66 -0.97 -15.61
N LYS A 185 4.40 -0.01 -15.01
CA LYS A 185 4.86 -0.11 -13.61
C LYS A 185 3.69 -0.20 -12.62
N LEU A 186 2.61 0.57 -12.85
CA LEU A 186 1.42 0.51 -12.00
C LEU A 186 0.68 -0.83 -12.16
N VAL A 187 0.61 -1.37 -13.38
CA VAL A 187 -0.01 -2.68 -13.63
C VAL A 187 0.82 -3.81 -13.02
N GLU A 188 2.14 -3.73 -13.06
CA GLU A 188 3.03 -4.72 -12.43
C GLU A 188 2.89 -4.69 -10.89
N ASN A 189 2.85 -3.49 -10.29
CA ASN A 189 2.57 -3.33 -8.87
C ASN A 189 1.18 -3.90 -8.50
N TYR A 190 0.16 -3.65 -9.34
CA TYR A 190 -1.18 -4.21 -9.16
C TYR A 190 -1.17 -5.74 -9.24
N ALA A 191 -0.46 -6.33 -10.20
CA ALA A 191 -0.34 -7.78 -10.37
C ALA A 191 0.32 -8.45 -9.16
N ALA A 192 1.42 -7.87 -8.66
CA ALA A 192 2.09 -8.35 -7.46
C ALA A 192 1.16 -8.32 -6.24
N LEU A 193 0.45 -7.20 -6.04
CA LEU A 193 -0.50 -7.03 -4.95
C LEU A 193 -1.68 -8.01 -5.05
N TYR A 194 -2.25 -8.18 -6.24
CA TYR A 194 -3.35 -9.12 -6.46
C TYR A 194 -2.96 -10.57 -6.15
N THR A 195 -1.76 -10.98 -6.59
CA THR A 195 -1.21 -12.29 -6.29
C THR A 195 -1.02 -12.50 -4.79
N GLU A 196 -0.49 -11.51 -4.09
CA GLU A 196 -0.31 -11.57 -2.63
C GLU A 196 -1.65 -11.67 -1.89
N ILE A 197 -2.65 -10.87 -2.27
CA ILE A 197 -3.99 -10.94 -1.67
C ILE A 197 -4.60 -12.33 -1.86
N LEU A 198 -4.44 -12.95 -3.03
CA LEU A 198 -4.91 -14.32 -3.27
C LEU A 198 -4.16 -15.34 -2.41
N ARG A 199 -2.85 -15.16 -2.22
CA ARG A 199 -1.99 -16.04 -1.39
C ARG A 199 -2.41 -16.04 0.07
N VAL A 200 -2.80 -14.88 0.60
CA VAL A 200 -3.16 -14.70 2.02
C VAL A 200 -4.63 -15.07 2.30
N LYS A 201 -5.35 -15.66 1.34
CA LYS A 201 -6.74 -16.10 1.55
C LYS A 201 -6.84 -17.01 2.77
N PRO A 202 -7.65 -16.66 3.81
CA PRO A 202 -7.87 -17.55 4.94
C PRO A 202 -8.59 -18.83 4.53
N ALA A 203 -8.21 -19.97 5.09
CA ALA A 203 -8.89 -21.24 4.83
C ALA A 203 -10.38 -21.22 5.27
N SER A 204 -10.70 -20.41 6.27
CA SER A 204 -12.07 -20.23 6.79
C SER A 204 -12.95 -19.34 5.89
N ALA A 205 -12.37 -18.63 4.89
CA ALA A 205 -13.13 -17.80 3.96
C ALA A 205 -13.82 -18.65 2.89
N LYS A 206 -15.13 -18.84 3.02
CA LYS A 206 -15.96 -19.61 2.08
C LYS A 206 -16.52 -18.72 0.97
N GLY A 207 -16.72 -19.29 -0.22
CA GLY A 207 -17.32 -18.61 -1.37
C GLY A 207 -16.35 -17.71 -2.14
N LYS A 208 -16.90 -16.71 -2.85
CA LYS A 208 -16.12 -15.77 -3.69
C LYS A 208 -15.27 -14.86 -2.80
N TYR A 209 -13.95 -15.07 -2.83
CA TYR A 209 -13.02 -14.34 -1.98
C TYR A 209 -12.85 -12.88 -2.40
N VAL A 210 -12.51 -12.62 -3.66
CA VAL A 210 -12.47 -11.26 -4.19
C VAL A 210 -13.82 -10.92 -4.81
N LYS A 211 -14.60 -10.07 -4.13
CA LYS A 211 -15.96 -9.68 -4.58
C LYS A 211 -15.91 -8.63 -5.67
N SER A 212 -15.12 -7.59 -5.47
CA SER A 212 -14.91 -6.52 -6.44
C SER A 212 -13.57 -5.85 -6.22
N ILE A 213 -13.01 -5.29 -7.29
CA ILE A 213 -11.79 -4.50 -7.26
C ILE A 213 -12.12 -3.15 -7.88
N SER A 214 -11.54 -2.09 -7.33
CA SER A 214 -11.57 -0.77 -7.94
C SER A 214 -10.23 -0.08 -7.78
N VAL A 215 -9.87 0.73 -8.76
CA VAL A 215 -8.67 1.58 -8.72
C VAL A 215 -9.12 3.03 -8.80
N SER A 216 -8.49 3.89 -8.03
CA SER A 216 -8.78 5.33 -8.03
C SER A 216 -7.51 6.14 -7.81
N SER A 217 -7.51 7.39 -8.28
CA SER A 217 -6.54 8.38 -7.82
C SER A 217 -7.06 9.09 -6.56
N THR A 218 -6.19 9.84 -5.89
CA THR A 218 -6.50 10.51 -4.60
C THR A 218 -7.78 11.36 -4.67
N MET A 219 -7.99 12.09 -5.77
CA MET A 219 -9.15 12.98 -5.95
C MET A 219 -10.10 12.51 -7.06
N GLY A 220 -9.79 11.39 -7.71
CA GLY A 220 -10.54 10.86 -8.85
C GLY A 220 -11.68 9.91 -8.45
N PRO A 221 -12.54 9.58 -9.42
CA PRO A 221 -13.55 8.54 -9.26
C PRO A 221 -12.93 7.15 -9.24
N GLY A 222 -13.61 6.20 -8.58
CA GLY A 222 -13.23 4.79 -8.61
C GLY A 222 -13.64 4.11 -9.91
N VAL A 223 -12.69 3.44 -10.56
CA VAL A 223 -12.86 2.64 -11.77
C VAL A 223 -12.87 1.16 -11.39
N LYS A 224 -13.92 0.42 -11.80
CA LYS A 224 -14.02 -1.01 -11.51
C LYS A 224 -13.08 -1.82 -12.39
N VAL A 225 -12.37 -2.76 -11.78
CA VAL A 225 -11.44 -3.66 -12.47
C VAL A 225 -12.01 -5.09 -12.47
N ASP A 226 -11.81 -5.79 -13.57
CA ASP A 226 -12.21 -7.20 -13.67
C ASP A 226 -11.38 -8.05 -12.70
N SER A 227 -12.07 -8.75 -11.82
CA SER A 227 -11.46 -9.68 -10.87
C SER A 227 -11.19 -11.07 -11.47
N ALA A 228 -11.69 -11.34 -12.69
CA ALA A 228 -11.54 -12.64 -13.33
C ALA A 228 -10.31 -12.71 -14.26
N VAL A 229 -9.80 -11.55 -14.70
CA VAL A 229 -8.62 -11.51 -15.55
C VAL A 229 -7.37 -11.68 -14.69
N PRO A 230 -6.71 -12.86 -14.72
CA PRO A 230 -5.41 -13.01 -14.09
C PRO A 230 -4.45 -12.08 -14.82
N VAL A 231 -3.80 -11.17 -14.08
CA VAL A 231 -2.71 -10.37 -14.64
C VAL A 231 -1.51 -11.30 -14.81
N SER A 232 -1.55 -12.10 -15.88
CA SER A 232 -0.44 -12.97 -16.24
C SER A 232 0.60 -12.14 -16.97
N TYR A 233 1.80 -12.09 -16.44
CA TYR A 233 2.97 -11.44 -17.02
C TYR A 233 3.22 -11.83 -18.50
N LYS A 234 2.72 -12.99 -18.92
CA LYS A 234 2.81 -13.47 -20.31
C LYS A 234 1.92 -12.71 -21.28
N HIS A 235 0.78 -12.16 -20.85
CA HIS A 235 -0.14 -11.45 -21.76
C HIS A 235 0.31 -10.03 -22.08
N LEU A 236 1.03 -9.36 -21.18
CA LEU A 236 1.58 -8.02 -21.46
C LEU A 236 2.64 -8.04 -22.56
N ARG A 237 3.50 -9.07 -22.61
CA ARG A 237 4.49 -9.26 -23.68
C ARG A 237 3.87 -9.69 -25.03
N ALA A 238 2.74 -10.39 -25.01
CA ALA A 238 2.10 -10.85 -26.24
C ALA A 238 1.38 -9.73 -27.03
N HIS A 239 0.98 -8.64 -26.39
CA HIS A 239 0.40 -7.47 -27.05
C HIS A 239 1.45 -6.61 -27.78
N GLU A 240 2.66 -6.48 -27.21
CA GLU A 240 3.76 -5.74 -27.86
C GLU A 240 4.28 -6.46 -29.10
N THR A 241 4.30 -7.80 -29.11
CA THR A 241 4.78 -8.57 -30.28
C THR A 241 3.77 -8.61 -31.41
N ARG A 242 2.47 -8.37 -31.18
CA ARG A 242 1.47 -8.32 -32.26
C ARG A 242 1.41 -6.98 -32.99
N SER A 243 1.77 -5.88 -32.34
CA SER A 243 1.80 -4.56 -33.00
C SER A 243 3.05 -4.32 -33.86
N ASN A 244 4.11 -5.11 -33.67
CA ASN A 244 5.35 -5.00 -34.46
C ASN A 244 5.46 -5.99 -35.62
N LEU A 245 4.40 -6.71 -35.99
CA LEU A 245 4.36 -7.69 -37.06
C LEU A 245 3.44 -7.26 -38.23
N VAL A 246 3.27 -5.95 -38.42
CA VAL A 246 2.66 -5.40 -39.65
C VAL A 246 3.70 -4.47 -40.29
N CYS A 247 4.59 -5.07 -41.03
CA CYS A 247 5.27 -4.53 -42.19
C CYS A 247 5.35 -5.62 -43.23
#